data_d77272ae2963a3532bdced0f9c86bfb1
#
_entry.id   d77272ae2963a3532bdced0f9c86bfb1
#
_cell.length_a   1.000
_cell.length_b   1.000
_cell.length_c   1.000
_cell.angle_alpha   90.00
_cell.angle_beta   90.00
_cell.angle_gamma   90.00
#
_symmetry.space_group_name_H-M   'P 1'
#
loop_
_entity.id
_entity.type
_entity.pdbx_description
1 polymer ?
#
loop_
_entity_poly.entity_id
_entity_poly.type
_entity_poly.pdbx_seq_one_letter_code
_entity_poly.pdbx_strand_id
1 'polypeptide(L)'
;MPISLRLAWIPPLLTLAACATASPPPTATSTAETNSVPASIAGQSAYGLFLAGQSAINTGEGAAAAGYFTRAAGAADGADAPFVETHAFTAALLAGDIKGAAAIAPVSDDDVVLQRLAFLTVAVDDLASGKAAKAHTLLGQVGAPYNAAGSLLTPFAAAKAGDGEAAISMPVIANDPVASYFASLDQGILFEHLRRYDEAETAFRALIVHGDPGALASLNLGAFLERRGRWADAVATYDQALSRAPGDPTLLAAKARAASRHDAPAMESLDASAAEALTALSSTLVVRKQSEAALAYLRLALRLDPERDAAWLLVGDILTDIGDKDAARVAYLAPKPGQPDYVAARDKLAWSLQADDRKDDALELARTAVTAEPASREAATNLADLLRADERYSESAAILDKLIADEGDTPDWRLLYMRAVDNQLSDHWPEAENDLNLALKERPDEPELLNFLGYSWIDRGEKLHEALAMVQKAVDADPKSGAMTDSLGWGYYRLGDYQTAVEKLELAVSLEAGDPDINNHLGDAYWRVGRRIEARFQWSRVLTLEPDAKLRAEVEAKLRNGLGPISGS
;
A
#
# COMPACT_ATOMS: atom_id res chain seq x y z
N MET A 1 -33.55 -13.72 -3.38
CA MET A 1 -32.89 -13.19 -4.58
C MET A 1 -31.61 -12.54 -4.12
N PRO A 2 -30.42 -13.02 -4.47
CA PRO A 2 -29.18 -12.43 -4.01
C PRO A 2 -28.98 -11.07 -4.67
N ILE A 3 -28.83 -10.04 -3.86
CA ILE A 3 -28.49 -8.68 -4.27
C ILE A 3 -26.99 -8.56 -4.15
N SER A 4 -26.35 -8.06 -5.19
CA SER A 4 -24.93 -7.79 -5.21
C SER A 4 -24.61 -6.60 -4.29
N LEU A 5 -24.28 -6.88 -3.02
CA LEU A 5 -23.64 -5.92 -2.16
C LEU A 5 -22.20 -5.70 -2.66
N ARG A 6 -22.01 -4.68 -3.49
CA ARG A 6 -20.67 -4.13 -3.71
C ARG A 6 -20.30 -3.33 -2.48
N LEU A 7 -19.62 -3.97 -1.55
CA LEU A 7 -18.97 -3.27 -0.46
C LEU A 7 -17.91 -2.34 -1.06
N ALA A 8 -18.15 -1.03 -0.93
CA ALA A 8 -17.19 0.00 -1.24
C ALA A 8 -16.05 -0.07 -0.21
N TRP A 9 -15.04 -0.86 -0.53
CA TRP A 9 -13.74 -0.80 0.11
C TRP A 9 -12.68 -0.80 -0.97
N ILE A 10 -12.58 0.33 -1.68
CA ILE A 10 -11.47 0.66 -2.56
C ILE A 10 -11.02 2.06 -2.13
N PRO A 11 -9.75 2.29 -1.77
CA PRO A 11 -9.24 3.64 -1.61
C PRO A 11 -9.40 4.39 -2.95
N PRO A 12 -9.59 5.72 -2.94
CA PRO A 12 -9.94 6.47 -4.14
C PRO A 12 -8.78 6.48 -5.14
N LEU A 13 -8.90 5.69 -6.19
CA LEU A 13 -8.12 5.85 -7.41
C LEU A 13 -8.79 6.92 -8.26
N LEU A 14 -8.14 8.06 -8.38
CA LEU A 14 -8.48 9.12 -9.34
C LEU A 14 -8.37 8.57 -10.76
N THR A 15 -9.50 8.31 -11.42
CA THR A 15 -9.54 7.99 -12.84
C THR A 15 -9.60 9.29 -13.65
N LEU A 16 -8.53 9.58 -14.37
CA LEU A 16 -8.56 10.48 -15.52
C LEU A 16 -8.98 9.67 -16.74
N ALA A 17 -10.22 9.89 -17.19
CA ALA A 17 -10.74 9.31 -18.41
C ALA A 17 -10.16 10.03 -19.64
N ALA A 18 -9.46 9.30 -20.49
CA ALA A 18 -9.20 9.70 -21.88
C ALA A 18 -9.86 8.68 -22.81
N CYS A 19 -10.87 9.14 -23.56
CA CYS A 19 -11.52 8.38 -24.63
C CYS A 19 -10.55 8.10 -25.77
N ALA A 20 -10.32 6.84 -26.09
CA ALA A 20 -9.86 6.42 -27.41
C ALA A 20 -10.48 5.08 -27.78
N THR A 21 -11.31 5.11 -28.82
CA THR A 21 -11.88 3.93 -29.48
C THR A 21 -10.81 3.19 -30.25
N ALA A 22 -10.53 1.94 -29.95
CA ALA A 22 -9.73 1.05 -30.80
C ALA A 22 -10.32 -0.37 -30.80
N SER A 23 -10.44 -0.93 -31.99
CA SER A 23 -10.93 -2.27 -32.30
C SER A 23 -10.00 -3.37 -31.76
N PRO A 24 -10.50 -4.59 -31.47
CA PRO A 24 -9.66 -5.62 -30.87
C PRO A 24 -8.71 -6.26 -31.88
N PRO A 25 -7.46 -6.57 -31.50
CA PRO A 25 -6.54 -7.36 -32.29
C PRO A 25 -6.75 -8.87 -32.07
N PRO A 26 -6.26 -9.71 -32.98
CA PRO A 26 -6.49 -11.15 -32.96
C PRO A 26 -5.65 -11.87 -31.88
N THR A 27 -6.23 -12.94 -31.34
CA THR A 27 -5.64 -13.86 -30.36
C THR A 27 -4.27 -14.39 -30.78
N ALA A 28 -3.24 -14.09 -30.00
CA ALA A 28 -1.92 -14.72 -30.07
C ALA A 28 -1.67 -15.55 -28.81
N THR A 29 -1.40 -16.82 -28.99
CA THR A 29 -0.95 -17.77 -27.98
C THR A 29 0.40 -17.31 -27.41
N SER A 30 0.43 -16.98 -26.10
CA SER A 30 1.62 -16.56 -25.40
C SER A 30 2.41 -17.78 -24.92
N THR A 31 3.54 -18.03 -25.52
CA THR A 31 4.68 -18.71 -24.90
C THR A 31 5.49 -17.65 -24.16
N ALA A 32 5.75 -17.86 -22.87
CA ALA A 32 6.58 -16.97 -22.06
C ALA A 32 8.02 -16.95 -22.60
N GLU A 33 8.31 -15.99 -23.45
CA GLU A 33 9.67 -15.62 -23.82
C GLU A 33 10.15 -14.53 -22.87
N THR A 34 11.22 -14.84 -22.14
CA THR A 34 12.06 -13.85 -21.46
C THR A 34 12.37 -12.73 -22.44
N ASN A 35 11.93 -11.50 -22.16
CA ASN A 35 12.21 -10.30 -22.96
C ASN A 35 13.72 -9.99 -22.94
N SER A 36 14.50 -10.78 -23.70
CA SER A 36 15.81 -10.36 -24.17
C SER A 36 15.59 -9.41 -25.35
N VAL A 37 15.95 -8.14 -25.15
CA VAL A 37 15.99 -7.13 -26.25
C VAL A 37 16.66 -7.74 -27.47
N PRO A 38 16.04 -7.71 -28.66
CA PRO A 38 16.59 -8.36 -29.84
C PRO A 38 18.00 -7.86 -30.16
N ALA A 39 18.93 -8.78 -30.35
CA ALA A 39 20.35 -8.51 -30.66
C ALA A 39 20.62 -7.87 -32.06
N SER A 40 19.59 -7.44 -32.77
CA SER A 40 19.71 -6.93 -34.17
C SER A 40 19.64 -5.39 -34.27
N ILE A 41 20.27 -4.65 -33.33
CA ILE A 41 20.29 -3.19 -33.36
C ILE A 41 21.73 -2.64 -33.65
N ALA A 42 22.52 -3.37 -34.37
CA ALA A 42 23.74 -2.84 -34.94
C ALA A 42 23.37 -1.83 -36.03
N GLY A 43 23.46 -0.52 -35.73
CA GLY A 43 23.16 0.56 -36.67
C GLY A 43 22.08 1.55 -36.23
N GLN A 44 21.54 1.46 -35.01
CA GLN A 44 20.64 2.51 -34.48
C GLN A 44 21.45 3.75 -34.11
N SER A 45 20.96 4.94 -34.53
CA SER A 45 21.57 6.20 -34.13
C SER A 45 21.28 6.49 -32.64
N ALA A 46 22.14 7.27 -31.98
CA ALA A 46 21.94 7.74 -30.62
C ALA A 46 20.53 8.35 -30.42
N TYR A 47 20.07 9.14 -31.40
CA TYR A 47 18.73 9.74 -31.38
C TYR A 47 17.61 8.69 -31.47
N GLY A 48 17.71 7.68 -32.29
CA GLY A 48 16.73 6.58 -32.39
C GLY A 48 16.62 5.79 -31.09
N LEU A 49 17.74 5.49 -30.45
CA LEU A 49 17.82 4.85 -29.13
C LEU A 49 17.24 5.74 -28.04
N PHE A 50 17.52 7.05 -28.08
CA PHE A 50 16.96 8.02 -27.16
C PHE A 50 15.42 8.07 -27.24
N LEU A 51 14.86 8.15 -28.45
CA LEU A 51 13.40 8.14 -28.65
C LEU A 51 12.75 6.82 -28.19
N ALA A 52 13.43 5.69 -28.39
CA ALA A 52 12.96 4.41 -27.88
C ALA A 52 12.94 4.39 -26.34
N GLY A 53 13.95 4.99 -25.69
CA GLY A 53 13.99 5.16 -24.25
C GLY A 53 12.85 6.04 -23.73
N GLN A 54 12.57 7.17 -24.39
CA GLN A 54 11.43 8.03 -24.06
C GLN A 54 10.08 7.31 -24.22
N SER A 55 9.94 6.53 -25.29
CA SER A 55 8.74 5.71 -25.50
C SER A 55 8.56 4.69 -24.37
N ALA A 56 9.63 4.01 -23.98
CA ALA A 56 9.59 3.03 -22.89
C ALA A 56 9.23 3.65 -21.53
N ILE A 57 9.70 4.89 -21.23
CA ILE A 57 9.23 5.64 -20.04
C ILE A 57 7.71 5.86 -20.10
N ASN A 58 7.21 6.32 -21.25
CA ASN A 58 5.79 6.64 -21.42
C ASN A 58 4.89 5.40 -21.36
N THR A 59 5.43 4.20 -21.63
CA THR A 59 4.71 2.92 -21.50
C THR A 59 4.94 2.23 -20.16
N GLY A 60 5.68 2.85 -19.23
CA GLY A 60 5.97 2.28 -17.91
C GLY A 60 7.06 1.18 -17.92
N GLU A 61 7.88 1.10 -18.96
CA GLU A 61 8.93 0.08 -19.13
C GLU A 61 10.30 0.59 -18.65
N GLY A 62 10.42 0.90 -17.34
CA GLY A 62 11.61 1.56 -16.77
C GLY A 62 12.94 0.84 -17.03
N ALA A 63 12.99 -0.48 -16.92
CA ALA A 63 14.19 -1.27 -17.21
C ALA A 63 14.57 -1.24 -18.70
N ALA A 64 13.60 -1.29 -19.61
CA ALA A 64 13.83 -1.16 -21.04
C ALA A 64 14.33 0.25 -21.38
N ALA A 65 13.75 1.29 -20.77
CA ALA A 65 14.19 2.68 -20.93
C ALA A 65 15.66 2.85 -20.53
N ALA A 66 16.07 2.33 -19.38
CA ALA A 66 17.46 2.36 -18.92
C ALA A 66 18.42 1.70 -19.93
N GLY A 67 18.03 0.54 -20.49
CA GLY A 67 18.80 -0.16 -21.52
C GLY A 67 18.92 0.64 -22.82
N TYR A 68 17.86 1.31 -23.24
CA TYR A 68 17.88 2.18 -24.42
C TYR A 68 18.75 3.41 -24.23
N PHE A 69 18.62 4.12 -23.11
CA PHE A 69 19.41 5.32 -22.82
C PHE A 69 20.89 5.00 -22.63
N THR A 70 21.24 3.90 -21.96
CA THR A 70 22.64 3.47 -21.83
C THR A 70 23.29 3.23 -23.19
N ARG A 71 22.58 2.60 -24.13
CA ARG A 71 23.08 2.40 -25.50
C ARG A 71 23.12 3.70 -26.28
N ALA A 72 22.14 4.59 -26.08
CA ALA A 72 22.13 5.92 -26.66
C ALA A 72 23.37 6.73 -26.23
N ALA A 73 23.69 6.71 -24.91
CA ALA A 73 24.89 7.36 -24.39
C ALA A 73 26.20 6.81 -24.98
N GLY A 74 26.28 5.49 -25.14
CA GLY A 74 27.45 4.85 -25.80
C GLY A 74 27.57 5.14 -27.29
N ALA A 75 26.50 5.63 -27.93
CA ALA A 75 26.49 5.97 -29.38
C ALA A 75 26.45 7.50 -29.60
N ALA A 76 26.27 8.31 -28.57
CA ALA A 76 26.24 9.76 -28.67
C ALA A 76 27.66 10.33 -28.77
N ASP A 77 27.81 11.34 -29.61
CA ASP A 77 29.07 12.09 -29.78
C ASP A 77 28.77 13.60 -29.84
N GLY A 78 29.82 14.40 -29.67
CA GLY A 78 29.75 15.86 -29.83
C GLY A 78 28.87 16.56 -28.77
N ALA A 79 28.06 17.52 -29.19
CA ALA A 79 27.30 18.40 -28.32
C ALA A 79 26.10 17.71 -27.63
N ASP A 80 25.61 16.61 -28.17
CA ASP A 80 24.42 15.90 -27.66
C ASP A 80 24.77 14.86 -26.56
N ALA A 81 26.06 14.47 -26.45
CA ALA A 81 26.50 13.44 -25.53
C ALA A 81 26.13 13.76 -24.06
N PRO A 82 26.35 14.97 -23.49
CA PRO A 82 26.01 15.27 -22.10
C PRO A 82 24.53 15.15 -21.80
N PHE A 83 23.66 15.53 -22.74
CA PHE A 83 22.22 15.41 -22.60
C PHE A 83 21.76 13.94 -22.54
N VAL A 84 22.29 13.10 -23.42
CA VAL A 84 21.96 11.67 -23.47
C VAL A 84 22.53 10.94 -22.24
N GLU A 85 23.75 11.27 -21.81
CA GLU A 85 24.38 10.72 -20.60
C GLU A 85 23.56 11.01 -19.34
N THR A 86 23.02 12.24 -19.21
CA THR A 86 22.13 12.64 -18.11
C THR A 86 20.87 11.73 -18.04
N HIS A 87 20.23 11.48 -19.18
CA HIS A 87 19.05 10.62 -19.23
C HIS A 87 19.41 9.16 -18.95
N ALA A 88 20.55 8.68 -19.46
CA ALA A 88 21.04 7.35 -19.18
C ALA A 88 21.32 7.13 -17.69
N PHE A 89 21.98 8.09 -17.05
CA PHE A 89 22.24 8.07 -15.60
C PHE A 89 20.95 7.98 -14.80
N THR A 90 20.00 8.91 -15.05
CA THR A 90 18.74 8.96 -14.32
C THR A 90 17.92 7.68 -14.53
N ALA A 91 17.81 7.22 -15.77
CA ALA A 91 17.07 6.00 -16.07
C ALA A 91 17.69 4.75 -15.43
N ALA A 92 19.02 4.61 -15.43
CA ALA A 92 19.72 3.51 -14.77
C ALA A 92 19.51 3.54 -13.25
N LEU A 93 19.59 4.73 -12.63
CA LEU A 93 19.32 4.93 -11.20
C LEU A 93 17.90 4.51 -10.82
N LEU A 94 16.89 5.00 -11.54
CA LEU A 94 15.48 4.69 -11.25
C LEU A 94 15.12 3.23 -11.55
N ALA A 95 15.74 2.62 -12.57
CA ALA A 95 15.60 1.19 -12.83
C ALA A 95 16.29 0.29 -11.78
N GLY A 96 17.20 0.85 -10.97
CA GLY A 96 17.91 0.13 -9.90
C GLY A 96 19.28 -0.41 -10.32
N ASP A 97 19.78 -0.10 -11.52
CA ASP A 97 21.16 -0.38 -11.90
C ASP A 97 22.11 0.69 -11.34
N ILE A 98 22.27 0.69 -10.00
CA ILE A 98 23.10 1.68 -9.32
C ILE A 98 24.55 1.62 -9.75
N LYS A 99 25.07 0.42 -10.01
CA LYS A 99 26.45 0.23 -10.48
C LYS A 99 26.64 0.81 -11.87
N GLY A 100 25.69 0.58 -12.78
CA GLY A 100 25.67 1.18 -14.12
C GLY A 100 25.55 2.71 -14.05
N ALA A 101 24.62 3.21 -13.25
CA ALA A 101 24.44 4.65 -13.02
C ALA A 101 25.73 5.30 -12.48
N ALA A 102 26.36 4.71 -11.47
CA ALA A 102 27.62 5.22 -10.91
C ALA A 102 28.76 5.27 -11.93
N ALA A 103 28.80 4.32 -12.88
CA ALA A 103 29.83 4.28 -13.92
C ALA A 103 29.69 5.38 -14.98
N ILE A 104 28.47 5.88 -15.20
CA ILE A 104 28.14 6.93 -16.19
C ILE A 104 27.69 8.23 -15.51
N ALA A 105 27.97 8.37 -14.22
CA ALA A 105 27.56 9.53 -13.44
C ALA A 105 28.13 10.84 -14.04
N PRO A 106 27.27 11.84 -14.35
CA PRO A 106 27.71 13.08 -14.99
C PRO A 106 28.60 13.91 -14.07
N VAL A 107 29.64 14.50 -14.65
CA VAL A 107 30.66 15.32 -13.94
C VAL A 107 30.53 16.81 -14.32
N SER A 108 29.46 17.20 -15.03
CA SER A 108 29.25 18.56 -15.54
C SER A 108 28.88 19.53 -14.41
N ASP A 109 29.48 20.72 -14.41
CA ASP A 109 29.15 21.82 -13.50
C ASP A 109 27.87 22.58 -13.93
N ASP A 110 27.30 22.27 -15.08
CA ASP A 110 26.17 23.01 -15.65
C ASP A 110 24.85 22.70 -14.93
N ASP A 111 24.69 21.48 -14.35
CA ASP A 111 23.56 21.07 -13.52
C ASP A 111 24.03 20.62 -12.13
N VAL A 112 24.08 21.56 -11.22
CA VAL A 112 24.53 21.34 -9.84
C VAL A 112 23.64 20.35 -9.08
N VAL A 113 22.34 20.27 -9.37
CA VAL A 113 21.42 19.35 -8.69
C VAL A 113 21.70 17.93 -9.14
N LEU A 114 21.83 17.72 -10.43
CA LEU A 114 22.17 16.42 -11.01
C LEU A 114 23.55 15.95 -10.56
N GLN A 115 24.55 16.82 -10.56
CA GLN A 115 25.90 16.52 -10.07
C GLN A 115 25.89 16.03 -8.62
N ARG A 116 25.08 16.65 -7.74
CA ARG A 116 24.94 16.21 -6.34
C ARG A 116 24.27 14.84 -6.22
N LEU A 117 23.27 14.55 -7.05
CA LEU A 117 22.67 13.21 -7.13
C LEU A 117 23.71 12.19 -7.64
N ALA A 118 24.54 12.56 -8.61
CA ALA A 118 25.62 11.72 -9.11
C ALA A 118 26.64 11.42 -8.00
N PHE A 119 27.06 12.42 -7.23
CA PHE A 119 27.96 12.22 -6.07
C PHE A 119 27.35 11.28 -5.02
N LEU A 120 26.05 11.45 -4.70
CA LEU A 120 25.36 10.55 -3.78
C LEU A 120 25.32 9.12 -4.34
N THR A 121 24.99 8.95 -5.61
CA THR A 121 24.92 7.63 -6.27
C THR A 121 26.26 6.92 -6.27
N VAL A 122 27.33 7.61 -6.66
CA VAL A 122 28.70 7.06 -6.66
C VAL A 122 29.17 6.75 -5.24
N ALA A 123 28.86 7.62 -4.28
CA ALA A 123 29.22 7.40 -2.87
C ALA A 123 28.53 6.14 -2.30
N VAL A 124 27.26 5.94 -2.59
CA VAL A 124 26.52 4.74 -2.16
C VAL A 124 27.08 3.48 -2.83
N ASP A 125 27.40 3.50 -4.13
CA ASP A 125 28.03 2.34 -4.78
C ASP A 125 29.43 2.05 -4.21
N ASP A 126 30.25 3.07 -3.97
CA ASP A 126 31.57 2.92 -3.35
C ASP A 126 31.45 2.38 -1.91
N LEU A 127 30.46 2.84 -1.11
CA LEU A 127 30.18 2.33 0.24
C LEU A 127 29.81 0.85 0.23
N ALA A 128 28.85 0.46 -0.63
CA ALA A 128 28.42 -0.93 -0.83
C ALA A 128 29.53 -1.83 -1.40
N SER A 129 30.49 -1.24 -2.13
CA SER A 129 31.65 -1.94 -2.72
C SER A 129 32.88 -1.96 -1.81
N GLY A 130 32.76 -1.51 -0.54
CA GLY A 130 33.84 -1.53 0.43
C GLY A 130 34.88 -0.40 0.27
N LYS A 131 34.62 0.62 -0.54
CA LYS A 131 35.50 1.78 -0.76
C LYS A 131 35.09 2.97 0.13
N ALA A 132 34.91 2.70 1.42
CA ALA A 132 34.30 3.62 2.38
C ALA A 132 35.01 5.00 2.47
N ALA A 133 36.34 5.05 2.38
CA ALA A 133 37.07 6.31 2.39
C ALA A 133 36.77 7.23 1.19
N LYS A 134 36.53 6.64 0.00
CA LYS A 134 36.09 7.41 -1.16
C LYS A 134 34.63 7.87 -0.99
N ALA A 135 33.77 6.99 -0.52
CA ALA A 135 32.37 7.33 -0.21
C ALA A 135 32.31 8.51 0.76
N HIS A 136 33.06 8.47 1.86
CA HIS A 136 33.13 9.55 2.86
C HIS A 136 33.52 10.89 2.22
N THR A 137 34.53 10.90 1.35
CA THR A 137 34.98 12.12 0.65
C THR A 137 33.90 12.69 -0.27
N LEU A 138 33.18 11.83 -1.02
CA LEU A 138 32.12 12.24 -1.94
C LEU A 138 30.89 12.74 -1.19
N LEU A 139 30.50 12.09 -0.10
CA LEU A 139 29.36 12.49 0.72
C LEU A 139 29.52 13.91 1.27
N GLY A 140 30.74 14.35 1.56
CA GLY A 140 31.05 15.73 1.95
C GLY A 140 30.76 16.78 0.87
N GLN A 141 30.56 16.36 -0.40
CA GLN A 141 30.25 17.24 -1.53
C GLN A 141 28.75 17.22 -1.88
N VAL A 142 27.97 16.33 -1.25
CA VAL A 142 26.52 16.24 -1.47
C VAL A 142 25.83 17.40 -0.77
N GLY A 143 25.27 18.32 -1.56
CA GLY A 143 24.54 19.49 -1.07
C GLY A 143 23.03 19.40 -1.34
N ALA A 144 22.30 20.49 -1.09
CA ALA A 144 20.88 20.54 -1.34
C ALA A 144 20.54 20.28 -2.83
N PRO A 145 19.46 19.52 -3.14
CA PRO A 145 18.42 19.05 -2.21
C PRO A 145 18.75 17.73 -1.48
N TYR A 146 19.88 17.09 -1.76
CA TYR A 146 20.24 15.77 -1.25
C TYR A 146 21.08 15.78 0.03
N ASN A 147 21.24 16.96 0.65
CA ASN A 147 22.09 17.14 1.83
C ASN A 147 21.66 16.30 3.03
N ALA A 148 20.36 16.03 3.23
CA ALA A 148 19.88 15.17 4.31
C ALA A 148 20.42 13.75 4.16
N ALA A 149 20.28 13.14 2.96
CA ALA A 149 20.82 11.81 2.68
C ALA A 149 22.34 11.77 2.81
N GLY A 150 23.05 12.74 2.24
CA GLY A 150 24.51 12.85 2.38
C GLY A 150 24.95 12.93 3.83
N SER A 151 24.27 13.75 4.64
CA SER A 151 24.58 13.93 6.07
C SER A 151 24.31 12.65 6.89
N LEU A 152 23.23 11.91 6.61
CA LEU A 152 22.94 10.65 7.30
C LEU A 152 23.94 9.54 6.93
N LEU A 153 24.37 9.47 5.67
CA LEU A 153 25.31 8.42 5.22
C LEU A 153 26.78 8.70 5.63
N THR A 154 27.16 9.95 5.82
CA THR A 154 28.55 10.33 6.15
C THR A 154 29.09 9.61 7.39
N PRO A 155 28.38 9.53 8.55
CA PRO A 155 28.82 8.79 9.71
C PRO A 155 29.10 7.31 9.47
N PHE A 156 28.23 6.65 8.70
CA PHE A 156 28.40 5.22 8.34
C PHE A 156 29.64 5.01 7.45
N ALA A 157 29.85 5.89 6.49
CA ALA A 157 31.05 5.84 5.64
C ALA A 157 32.32 6.06 6.47
N ALA A 158 32.32 6.99 7.43
CA ALA A 158 33.41 7.22 8.36
C ALA A 158 33.69 5.97 9.23
N ALA A 159 32.65 5.37 9.80
CA ALA A 159 32.77 4.14 10.61
C ALA A 159 33.42 3.00 9.81
N LYS A 160 32.92 2.76 8.58
CA LYS A 160 33.49 1.73 7.69
C LYS A 160 34.90 2.05 7.21
N ALA A 161 35.26 3.32 7.12
CA ALA A 161 36.63 3.76 6.81
C ALA A 161 37.59 3.65 8.02
N GLY A 162 37.08 3.34 9.22
CA GLY A 162 37.84 3.23 10.45
C GLY A 162 38.04 4.55 11.18
N ASP A 163 37.39 5.64 10.78
CA ASP A 163 37.40 6.93 11.46
C ASP A 163 36.27 7.00 12.49
N GLY A 164 36.50 6.46 13.66
CA GLY A 164 35.52 6.39 14.73
C GLY A 164 35.10 7.76 15.29
N GLU A 165 35.98 8.76 15.29
CA GLU A 165 35.62 10.11 15.76
C GLU A 165 34.73 10.84 14.77
N ALA A 166 34.98 10.73 13.46
CA ALA A 166 34.10 11.28 12.45
C ALA A 166 32.74 10.56 12.44
N ALA A 167 32.72 9.25 12.69
CA ALA A 167 31.49 8.44 12.73
C ALA A 167 30.53 8.87 13.84
N ILE A 168 31.01 9.33 14.98
CA ILE A 168 30.16 9.76 16.11
C ILE A 168 29.85 11.26 16.11
N SER A 169 30.38 11.99 15.13
CA SER A 169 30.07 13.42 14.98
C SER A 169 28.63 13.57 14.48
N MET A 170 27.78 14.19 15.32
CA MET A 170 26.37 14.41 14.97
C MET A 170 26.25 15.32 13.75
N PRO A 171 25.61 14.87 12.66
CA PRO A 171 25.40 15.72 11.52
C PRO A 171 24.39 16.84 11.81
N VAL A 172 24.69 18.04 11.31
CA VAL A 172 23.77 19.18 11.41
C VAL A 172 22.75 19.12 10.27
N ILE A 173 21.51 18.73 10.59
CA ILE A 173 20.42 18.65 9.63
C ILE A 173 19.39 19.71 10.01
N ALA A 174 19.18 20.69 9.12
CA ALA A 174 18.23 21.76 9.35
C ALA A 174 16.91 21.49 8.63
N ASN A 175 15.79 21.78 9.31
CA ASN A 175 14.44 21.78 8.74
C ASN A 175 13.94 20.41 8.21
N ASP A 176 14.53 19.31 8.67
CA ASP A 176 14.05 17.96 8.37
C ASP A 176 13.95 17.13 9.67
N PRO A 177 12.76 17.07 10.29
CA PRO A 177 12.57 16.34 11.56
C PRO A 177 12.84 14.84 11.44
N VAL A 178 12.52 14.22 10.30
CA VAL A 178 12.73 12.79 10.06
C VAL A 178 14.23 12.51 9.99
N ALA A 179 14.95 13.26 9.17
CA ALA A 179 16.41 13.12 9.08
C ALA A 179 17.10 13.40 10.42
N SER A 180 16.63 14.39 11.19
CA SER A 180 17.18 14.70 12.52
C SER A 180 16.93 13.57 13.53
N TYR A 181 15.75 12.93 13.47
CA TYR A 181 15.44 11.77 14.29
C TYR A 181 16.39 10.60 13.95
N PHE A 182 16.53 10.26 12.66
CA PHE A 182 17.40 9.18 12.22
C PHE A 182 18.87 9.48 12.53
N ALA A 183 19.35 10.71 12.37
CA ALA A 183 20.69 11.07 12.78
C ALA A 183 20.97 10.74 14.27
N SER A 184 19.97 10.97 15.14
CA SER A 184 20.09 10.68 16.58
C SER A 184 19.98 9.17 16.86
N LEU A 185 19.15 8.43 16.13
CA LEU A 185 19.03 6.97 16.22
C LEU A 185 20.33 6.30 15.76
N ASP A 186 20.82 6.70 14.61
CA ASP A 186 22.05 6.20 13.99
C ASP A 186 23.27 6.45 14.86
N GLN A 187 23.31 7.57 15.59
CA GLN A 187 24.38 7.83 16.55
C GLN A 187 24.42 6.77 17.66
N GLY A 188 23.27 6.35 18.19
CA GLY A 188 23.18 5.26 19.15
C GLY A 188 23.70 3.93 18.57
N ILE A 189 23.32 3.62 17.33
CA ILE A 189 23.78 2.44 16.59
C ILE A 189 25.29 2.49 16.36
N LEU A 190 25.82 3.63 15.92
CA LEU A 190 27.26 3.81 15.69
C LEU A 190 28.09 3.71 16.96
N PHE A 191 27.62 4.24 18.09
CA PHE A 191 28.24 4.02 19.39
C PHE A 191 28.32 2.55 19.75
N GLU A 192 27.24 1.77 19.51
CA GLU A 192 27.25 0.32 19.76
C GLU A 192 28.27 -0.40 18.88
N HIS A 193 28.33 -0.10 17.58
CA HIS A 193 29.32 -0.65 16.64
C HIS A 193 30.77 -0.35 17.08
N LEU A 194 31.01 0.83 17.61
CA LEU A 194 32.29 1.25 18.12
C LEU A 194 32.57 0.75 19.56
N ARG A 195 31.66 -0.06 20.11
CA ARG A 195 31.73 -0.62 21.49
C ARG A 195 31.70 0.45 22.58
N ARG A 196 31.17 1.63 22.29
CA ARG A 196 30.95 2.74 23.24
C ARG A 196 29.56 2.60 23.87
N TYR A 197 29.39 1.55 24.67
CA TYR A 197 28.08 1.06 25.12
C TYR A 197 27.33 2.03 26.03
N ASP A 198 28.04 2.77 26.89
CA ASP A 198 27.41 3.75 27.80
C ASP A 198 26.81 4.93 27.01
N GLU A 199 27.53 5.36 25.96
CA GLU A 199 27.06 6.43 25.07
C GLU A 199 25.90 5.93 24.18
N ALA A 200 25.96 4.68 23.70
CA ALA A 200 24.88 4.08 22.95
C ALA A 200 23.58 4.07 23.76
N GLU A 201 23.62 3.56 24.99
CA GLU A 201 22.45 3.55 25.88
C GLU A 201 21.94 4.97 26.15
N THR A 202 22.84 5.91 26.39
CA THR A 202 22.49 7.32 26.65
C THR A 202 21.78 7.93 25.44
N ALA A 203 22.27 7.69 24.23
CA ALA A 203 21.69 8.21 22.99
C ALA A 203 20.26 7.66 22.76
N PHE A 204 20.07 6.35 22.85
CA PHE A 204 18.74 5.74 22.69
C PHE A 204 17.74 6.22 23.76
N ARG A 205 18.15 6.32 25.02
CA ARG A 205 17.29 6.82 26.10
C ARG A 205 16.90 8.29 25.92
N ALA A 206 17.82 9.12 25.47
CA ALA A 206 17.55 10.52 25.16
C ALA A 206 16.50 10.65 24.06
N LEU A 207 16.59 9.82 23.02
CA LEU A 207 15.66 9.83 21.90
C LEU A 207 14.23 9.43 22.33
N ILE A 208 14.08 8.40 23.17
CA ILE A 208 12.78 7.97 23.71
C ILE A 208 12.10 9.09 24.52
N VAL A 209 12.85 9.89 25.27
CA VAL A 209 12.31 11.01 26.06
C VAL A 209 11.80 12.14 25.16
N HIS A 210 12.46 12.40 24.03
CA HIS A 210 12.09 13.48 23.10
C HIS A 210 10.97 13.09 22.13
N GLY A 211 10.66 11.82 22.01
CA GLY A 211 9.63 11.24 21.14
C GLY A 211 10.18 10.02 20.40
N ASP A 212 9.36 8.97 20.32
CA ASP A 212 9.74 7.67 19.75
C ASP A 212 8.67 7.24 18.73
N PRO A 213 8.65 7.85 17.54
CA PRO A 213 7.69 7.48 16.50
C PRO A 213 7.92 6.03 16.06
N GLY A 214 6.84 5.23 16.00
CA GLY A 214 6.93 3.82 15.65
C GLY A 214 7.76 2.96 16.62
N ALA A 215 8.04 3.47 17.84
CA ALA A 215 8.81 2.78 18.86
C ALA A 215 10.25 2.37 18.43
N LEU A 216 10.80 2.98 17.38
CA LEU A 216 12.09 2.59 16.82
C LEU A 216 13.25 2.70 17.82
N ALA A 217 13.32 3.79 18.60
CA ALA A 217 14.34 3.93 19.63
C ALA A 217 14.16 2.93 20.77
N SER A 218 12.90 2.61 21.14
CA SER A 218 12.59 1.58 22.14
C SER A 218 12.98 0.18 21.66
N LEU A 219 12.73 -0.15 20.40
CA LEU A 219 13.12 -1.41 19.78
C LEU A 219 14.66 -1.55 19.74
N ASN A 220 15.36 -0.50 19.31
CA ASN A 220 16.82 -0.49 19.27
C ASN A 220 17.45 -0.58 20.67
N LEU A 221 16.94 0.19 21.65
CA LEU A 221 17.40 0.10 23.05
C LEU A 221 17.16 -1.28 23.64
N GLY A 222 15.97 -1.83 23.43
CA GLY A 222 15.62 -3.17 23.92
C GLY A 222 16.54 -4.25 23.34
N ALA A 223 16.75 -4.24 22.02
CA ALA A 223 17.66 -5.15 21.34
C ALA A 223 19.11 -4.98 21.81
N PHE A 224 19.57 -3.75 22.00
CA PHE A 224 20.87 -3.44 22.62
C PHE A 224 20.99 -4.05 24.02
N LEU A 225 19.97 -3.88 24.88
CA LEU A 225 19.96 -4.43 26.24
C LEU A 225 19.95 -5.97 26.23
N GLU A 226 19.21 -6.61 25.32
CA GLU A 226 19.22 -8.05 25.12
C GLU A 226 20.64 -8.55 24.76
N ARG A 227 21.32 -7.91 23.81
CA ARG A 227 22.72 -8.24 23.44
C ARG A 227 23.69 -8.06 24.58
N ARG A 228 23.38 -7.20 25.57
CA ARG A 228 24.14 -7.01 26.80
C ARG A 228 23.73 -7.95 27.94
N GLY A 229 22.77 -8.88 27.71
CA GLY A 229 22.25 -9.79 28.71
C GLY A 229 21.34 -9.13 29.76
N ARG A 230 20.91 -7.89 29.54
CA ARG A 230 20.07 -7.11 30.44
C ARG A 230 18.58 -7.31 30.10
N TRP A 231 18.15 -8.56 30.14
CA TRP A 231 16.82 -9.00 29.71
C TRP A 231 15.67 -8.32 30.44
N ALA A 232 15.80 -8.10 31.76
CA ALA A 232 14.76 -7.42 32.54
C ALA A 232 14.59 -5.96 32.12
N ASP A 233 15.69 -5.27 31.82
CA ASP A 233 15.68 -3.90 31.36
C ASP A 233 15.10 -3.78 29.95
N ALA A 234 15.37 -4.77 29.08
CA ALA A 234 14.78 -4.88 27.75
C ALA A 234 13.26 -5.04 27.82
N VAL A 235 12.77 -5.98 28.64
CA VAL A 235 11.31 -6.16 28.88
C VAL A 235 10.68 -4.87 29.38
N ALA A 236 11.29 -4.18 30.35
CA ALA A 236 10.75 -2.92 30.87
C ALA A 236 10.69 -1.82 29.80
N THR A 237 11.69 -1.79 28.89
CA THR A 237 11.72 -0.84 27.75
C THR A 237 10.57 -1.12 26.80
N TYR A 238 10.33 -2.38 26.42
CA TYR A 238 9.20 -2.77 25.57
C TYR A 238 7.85 -2.54 26.24
N ASP A 239 7.72 -2.80 27.55
CA ASP A 239 6.49 -2.51 28.29
C ASP A 239 6.17 -1.01 28.30
N GLN A 240 7.18 -0.16 28.44
CA GLN A 240 6.98 1.27 28.35
C GLN A 240 6.52 1.71 26.95
N ALA A 241 7.05 1.13 25.90
CA ALA A 241 6.59 1.39 24.52
C ALA A 241 5.16 0.88 24.30
N LEU A 242 4.85 -0.35 24.75
CA LEU A 242 3.52 -0.95 24.68
C LEU A 242 2.45 -0.16 25.47
N SER A 243 2.83 0.60 26.50
CA SER A 243 1.86 1.48 27.17
C SER A 243 1.29 2.57 26.26
N ARG A 244 1.99 2.91 25.17
CA ARG A 244 1.56 3.87 24.14
C ARG A 244 0.94 3.20 22.91
N ALA A 245 1.34 1.94 22.62
CA ALA A 245 0.86 1.13 21.50
C ALA A 245 0.58 -0.32 21.98
N PRO A 246 -0.50 -0.56 22.73
CA PRO A 246 -0.74 -1.85 23.41
C PRO A 246 -0.85 -3.06 22.49
N GLY A 247 -1.24 -2.84 21.23
CA GLY A 247 -1.43 -3.90 20.24
C GLY A 247 -0.29 -4.04 19.21
N ASP A 248 0.83 -3.33 19.38
CA ASP A 248 1.92 -3.39 18.41
C ASP A 248 2.56 -4.78 18.35
N PRO A 249 2.46 -5.51 17.23
CA PRO A 249 2.91 -6.89 17.14
C PRO A 249 4.43 -7.01 17.22
N THR A 250 5.18 -6.01 16.75
CA THR A 250 6.65 -6.00 16.78
C THR A 250 7.14 -5.86 18.22
N LEU A 251 6.55 -4.95 18.98
CA LEU A 251 6.86 -4.77 20.40
C LEU A 251 6.46 -5.98 21.23
N LEU A 252 5.30 -6.59 20.95
CA LEU A 252 4.84 -7.80 21.64
C LEU A 252 5.79 -8.97 21.38
N ALA A 253 6.22 -9.18 20.14
CA ALA A 253 7.18 -10.20 19.77
C ALA A 253 8.55 -9.96 20.42
N ALA A 254 9.06 -8.72 20.38
CA ALA A 254 10.31 -8.34 21.02
C ALA A 254 10.28 -8.56 22.55
N LYS A 255 9.18 -8.17 23.20
CA LYS A 255 8.99 -8.42 24.63
C LYS A 255 8.96 -9.92 24.96
N ALA A 256 8.21 -10.72 24.18
CA ALA A 256 8.13 -12.17 24.38
C ALA A 256 9.51 -12.83 24.22
N ARG A 257 10.28 -12.44 23.21
CA ARG A 257 11.67 -12.89 23.00
C ARG A 257 12.54 -12.54 24.21
N ALA A 258 12.55 -11.29 24.65
CA ALA A 258 13.33 -10.86 25.80
C ALA A 258 12.92 -11.55 27.11
N ALA A 259 11.62 -11.76 27.33
CA ALA A 259 11.10 -12.47 28.51
C ALA A 259 11.51 -13.95 28.55
N SER A 260 11.57 -14.61 27.39
CA SER A 260 12.02 -15.99 27.27
C SER A 260 13.55 -16.13 27.33
N ARG A 261 14.28 -15.03 27.27
CA ARG A 261 15.77 -14.98 27.20
C ARG A 261 16.32 -15.82 26.05
N HIS A 262 15.58 -15.85 24.95
CA HIS A 262 16.05 -16.46 23.71
C HIS A 262 17.08 -15.53 23.06
N ASP A 263 17.76 -16.06 22.06
CA ASP A 263 18.85 -15.38 21.37
C ASP A 263 18.52 -13.92 21.08
N ALA A 264 19.37 -13.00 21.57
CA ALA A 264 19.26 -11.59 21.30
C ALA A 264 19.39 -11.34 19.78
N PRO A 265 18.63 -10.38 19.22
CA PRO A 265 18.73 -10.08 17.79
C PRO A 265 20.15 -9.63 17.46
N ALA A 266 20.66 -10.12 16.33
CA ALA A 266 21.96 -9.69 15.84
C ALA A 266 21.97 -8.18 15.62
N MET A 267 23.12 -7.56 15.82
CA MET A 267 23.31 -6.16 15.45
C MET A 267 23.29 -6.04 13.92
N GLU A 268 22.47 -5.13 13.40
CA GLU A 268 22.45 -4.87 11.96
C GLU A 268 23.81 -4.39 11.44
N SER A 269 24.10 -4.65 10.19
CA SER A 269 25.30 -4.12 9.55
C SER A 269 25.19 -2.61 9.36
N LEU A 270 26.32 -1.92 9.27
CA LEU A 270 26.34 -0.48 8.97
C LEU A 270 25.66 -0.13 7.65
N ASP A 271 25.72 -1.04 6.65
CA ASP A 271 25.02 -0.87 5.38
C ASP A 271 23.51 -0.99 5.53
N ALA A 272 23.03 -1.94 6.36
CA ALA A 272 21.60 -2.11 6.62
C ALA A 272 21.03 -0.90 7.37
N SER A 273 21.73 -0.38 8.38
CA SER A 273 21.29 0.82 9.10
C SER A 273 21.31 2.07 8.21
N ALA A 274 22.31 2.21 7.34
CA ALA A 274 22.35 3.29 6.35
C ALA A 274 21.20 3.18 5.33
N ALA A 275 20.82 1.95 4.93
CA ALA A 275 19.68 1.70 4.05
C ALA A 275 18.35 2.05 4.73
N GLU A 276 18.21 1.76 6.03
CA GLU A 276 17.03 2.15 6.81
C GLU A 276 16.84 3.67 6.82
N ALA A 277 17.89 4.43 7.07
CA ALA A 277 17.83 5.90 7.05
C ALA A 277 17.38 6.44 5.68
N LEU A 278 17.88 5.89 4.56
CA LEU A 278 17.42 6.27 3.22
C LEU A 278 15.97 5.87 2.95
N THR A 279 15.56 4.70 3.42
CA THR A 279 14.17 4.23 3.29
C THR A 279 13.20 5.15 4.02
N ALA A 280 13.55 5.58 5.23
CA ALA A 280 12.75 6.52 6.01
C ALA A 280 12.63 7.90 5.35
N LEU A 281 13.72 8.43 4.79
CA LEU A 281 13.67 9.68 4.00
C LEU A 281 12.74 9.53 2.79
N SER A 282 12.79 8.39 2.12
CA SER A 282 11.93 8.10 0.95
C SER A 282 10.45 8.16 1.31
N SER A 283 10.05 7.63 2.47
CA SER A 283 8.66 7.68 2.94
C SER A 283 8.13 9.12 3.03
N THR A 284 8.97 10.06 3.49
CA THR A 284 8.62 11.49 3.53
C THR A 284 8.41 12.07 2.12
N LEU A 285 9.24 11.65 1.16
CA LEU A 285 9.14 12.09 -0.24
C LEU A 285 7.87 11.53 -0.92
N VAL A 286 7.49 10.30 -0.61
CA VAL A 286 6.22 9.69 -1.08
C VAL A 286 5.04 10.51 -0.60
N VAL A 287 4.97 10.86 0.68
CA VAL A 287 3.90 11.71 1.23
C VAL A 287 3.84 13.07 0.53
N ARG A 288 4.99 13.62 0.13
CA ARG A 288 5.10 14.88 -0.63
C ARG A 288 4.85 14.72 -2.14
N LYS A 289 4.50 13.53 -2.62
CA LYS A 289 4.31 13.19 -4.05
C LYS A 289 5.56 13.44 -4.91
N GLN A 290 6.73 13.25 -4.35
CA GLN A 290 8.02 13.35 -5.04
C GLN A 290 8.53 11.96 -5.40
N SER A 291 7.77 11.23 -6.21
CA SER A 291 7.95 9.80 -6.49
C SER A 291 9.32 9.47 -7.08
N GLU A 292 9.84 10.27 -8.01
CA GLU A 292 11.17 10.02 -8.61
C GLU A 292 12.30 10.12 -7.57
N ALA A 293 12.27 11.15 -6.73
CA ALA A 293 13.28 11.32 -5.69
C ALA A 293 13.18 10.21 -4.62
N ALA A 294 11.95 9.81 -4.27
CA ALA A 294 11.71 8.69 -3.37
C ALA A 294 12.26 7.38 -3.96
N LEU A 295 11.96 7.11 -5.24
CA LEU A 295 12.43 5.91 -5.94
C LEU A 295 13.97 5.89 -6.01
N ALA A 296 14.60 7.02 -6.31
CA ALA A 296 16.06 7.12 -6.33
C ALA A 296 16.67 6.73 -4.96
N TYR A 297 16.14 7.27 -3.86
CA TYR A 297 16.63 6.93 -2.51
C TYR A 297 16.39 5.46 -2.15
N LEU A 298 15.23 4.90 -2.51
CA LEU A 298 14.94 3.48 -2.29
C LEU A 298 15.89 2.57 -3.07
N ARG A 299 16.20 2.93 -4.32
CA ARG A 299 17.17 2.19 -5.13
C ARG A 299 18.58 2.26 -4.52
N LEU A 300 18.97 3.42 -3.97
CA LEU A 300 20.22 3.56 -3.24
C LEU A 300 20.22 2.75 -1.93
N ALA A 301 19.10 2.73 -1.19
CA ALA A 301 18.94 1.90 0.00
C ALA A 301 19.11 0.41 -0.34
N LEU A 302 18.45 -0.07 -1.40
CA LEU A 302 18.55 -1.45 -1.88
C LEU A 302 19.93 -1.82 -2.42
N ARG A 303 20.77 -0.84 -2.82
CA ARG A 303 22.17 -1.08 -3.16
C ARG A 303 23.00 -1.38 -1.92
N LEU A 304 22.67 -0.77 -0.78
CA LEU A 304 23.32 -1.01 0.51
C LEU A 304 22.80 -2.29 1.18
N ASP A 305 21.50 -2.47 1.20
CA ASP A 305 20.81 -3.63 1.76
C ASP A 305 19.77 -4.21 0.77
N PRO A 306 20.16 -5.17 -0.06
CA PRO A 306 19.25 -5.78 -1.04
C PRO A 306 18.09 -6.58 -0.43
N GLU A 307 18.16 -6.89 0.86
CA GLU A 307 17.14 -7.64 1.58
C GLU A 307 16.16 -6.76 2.38
N ARG A 308 16.25 -5.44 2.28
CA ARG A 308 15.35 -4.47 2.95
C ARG A 308 13.94 -4.55 2.34
N ASP A 309 13.08 -5.33 2.97
CA ASP A 309 11.70 -5.60 2.52
C ASP A 309 10.85 -4.32 2.45
N ALA A 310 10.92 -3.43 3.45
CA ALA A 310 10.23 -2.14 3.44
C ALA A 310 10.60 -1.27 2.23
N ALA A 311 11.86 -1.29 1.81
CA ALA A 311 12.28 -0.56 0.61
C ALA A 311 11.70 -1.20 -0.67
N TRP A 312 11.66 -2.52 -0.75
CA TRP A 312 11.05 -3.22 -1.88
C TRP A 312 9.54 -2.97 -1.97
N LEU A 313 8.84 -2.98 -0.82
CA LEU A 313 7.40 -2.69 -0.77
C LEU A 313 7.10 -1.29 -1.31
N LEU A 314 7.83 -0.27 -0.83
CA LEU A 314 7.68 1.11 -1.28
C LEU A 314 8.05 1.30 -2.76
N VAL A 315 9.07 0.60 -3.26
CA VAL A 315 9.41 0.58 -4.70
C VAL A 315 8.24 0.06 -5.50
N GLY A 316 7.63 -1.05 -5.07
CA GLY A 316 6.45 -1.62 -5.72
C GLY A 316 5.28 -0.63 -5.75
N ASP A 317 5.01 0.07 -4.64
CA ASP A 317 3.95 1.07 -4.55
C ASP A 317 4.18 2.22 -5.54
N ILE A 318 5.38 2.80 -5.55
CA ILE A 318 5.72 3.89 -6.47
C ILE A 318 5.61 3.44 -7.93
N LEU A 319 6.11 2.26 -8.27
CA LEU A 319 6.07 1.73 -9.62
C LEU A 319 4.63 1.45 -10.08
N THR A 320 3.77 1.01 -9.16
CA THR A 320 2.32 0.85 -9.41
C THR A 320 1.68 2.20 -9.72
N ASP A 321 1.98 3.24 -8.92
CA ASP A 321 1.43 4.59 -9.09
C ASP A 321 1.84 5.24 -10.43
N ILE A 322 3.06 4.98 -10.91
CA ILE A 322 3.53 5.48 -12.21
C ILE A 322 3.16 4.58 -13.39
N GLY A 323 2.52 3.42 -13.14
CA GLY A 323 2.02 2.51 -14.17
C GLY A 323 2.99 1.42 -14.64
N ASP A 324 4.20 1.31 -14.07
CA ASP A 324 5.16 0.23 -14.38
C ASP A 324 4.80 -1.04 -13.58
N LYS A 325 3.70 -1.68 -14.00
CA LYS A 325 3.14 -2.85 -13.32
C LYS A 325 4.11 -4.03 -13.25
N ASP A 326 4.90 -4.25 -14.31
CA ASP A 326 5.80 -5.40 -14.37
C ASP A 326 6.97 -5.22 -13.40
N ALA A 327 7.58 -4.02 -13.36
CA ALA A 327 8.61 -3.73 -12.36
C ALA A 327 8.05 -3.69 -10.93
N ALA A 328 6.82 -3.22 -10.73
CA ALA A 328 6.13 -3.27 -9.43
C ALA A 328 5.99 -4.71 -8.93
N ARG A 329 5.56 -5.64 -9.79
CA ARG A 329 5.43 -7.07 -9.46
C ARG A 329 6.77 -7.70 -9.07
N VAL A 330 7.83 -7.35 -9.78
CA VAL A 330 9.19 -7.80 -9.42
C VAL A 330 9.57 -7.29 -8.03
N ALA A 331 9.25 -6.03 -7.72
CA ALA A 331 9.52 -5.46 -6.40
C ALA A 331 8.73 -6.16 -5.29
N TYR A 332 7.43 -6.40 -5.49
CA TYR A 332 6.60 -7.13 -4.51
C TYR A 332 7.00 -8.61 -4.34
N LEU A 333 7.71 -9.21 -5.30
CA LEU A 333 8.26 -10.56 -5.16
C LEU A 333 9.55 -10.62 -4.33
N ALA A 334 10.24 -9.50 -4.11
CA ALA A 334 11.54 -9.49 -3.44
C ALA A 334 11.49 -9.84 -1.94
N PRO A 335 10.51 -9.36 -1.12
CA PRO A 335 10.40 -9.76 0.29
C PRO A 335 10.28 -11.26 0.47
N LYS A 336 10.97 -11.81 1.49
CA LYS A 336 11.06 -13.24 1.76
C LYS A 336 10.17 -13.63 2.95
N PRO A 337 9.70 -14.91 3.03
CA PRO A 337 9.01 -15.41 4.22
C PRO A 337 9.78 -15.12 5.50
N GLY A 338 9.06 -14.69 6.54
CA GLY A 338 9.64 -14.30 7.83
C GLY A 338 10.08 -12.83 7.92
N GLN A 339 10.07 -12.09 6.81
CA GLN A 339 10.28 -10.64 6.83
C GLN A 339 8.96 -9.90 7.12
N PRO A 340 8.99 -8.76 7.84
CA PRO A 340 7.78 -8.03 8.23
C PRO A 340 6.83 -7.68 7.08
N ASP A 341 7.36 -7.25 5.95
CA ASP A 341 6.55 -6.78 4.81
C ASP A 341 6.24 -7.89 3.78
N TYR A 342 6.58 -9.16 4.08
CA TYR A 342 6.35 -10.28 3.14
C TYR A 342 4.89 -10.44 2.77
N VAL A 343 3.99 -10.50 3.77
CA VAL A 343 2.56 -10.72 3.56
C VAL A 343 1.95 -9.55 2.81
N ALA A 344 2.24 -8.32 3.23
CA ALA A 344 1.75 -7.10 2.57
C ALA A 344 2.19 -7.02 1.10
N ALA A 345 3.44 -7.38 0.80
CA ALA A 345 3.94 -7.41 -0.57
C ALA A 345 3.23 -8.48 -1.42
N ARG A 346 2.96 -9.66 -0.87
CA ARG A 346 2.23 -10.73 -1.55
C ARG A 346 0.78 -10.36 -1.81
N ASP A 347 0.14 -9.67 -0.87
CA ASP A 347 -1.21 -9.15 -1.03
C ASP A 347 -1.30 -8.15 -2.21
N LYS A 348 -0.45 -7.13 -2.21
CA LYS A 348 -0.40 -6.14 -3.30
C LYS A 348 -0.16 -6.78 -4.66
N LEU A 349 0.71 -7.79 -4.73
CA LEU A 349 0.96 -8.54 -5.95
C LEU A 349 -0.27 -9.34 -6.38
N ALA A 350 -0.95 -9.99 -5.44
CA ALA A 350 -2.14 -10.77 -5.73
C ALA A 350 -3.28 -9.88 -6.24
N TRP A 351 -3.52 -8.72 -5.63
CA TRP A 351 -4.50 -7.74 -6.14
C TRP A 351 -4.11 -7.17 -7.51
N SER A 352 -2.81 -6.96 -7.78
CA SER A 352 -2.35 -6.57 -9.12
C SER A 352 -2.63 -7.65 -10.18
N LEU A 353 -2.52 -8.93 -9.81
CA LEU A 353 -2.88 -10.05 -10.69
C LEU A 353 -4.40 -10.16 -10.88
N GLN A 354 -5.16 -9.99 -9.80
CA GLN A 354 -6.63 -9.96 -9.83
C GLN A 354 -7.16 -8.86 -10.77
N ALA A 355 -6.58 -7.67 -10.70
CA ALA A 355 -6.94 -6.54 -11.57
C ALA A 355 -6.65 -6.79 -13.06
N ASP A 356 -5.72 -7.68 -13.38
CA ASP A 356 -5.40 -8.11 -14.75
C ASP A 356 -6.15 -9.41 -15.16
N ASP A 357 -7.22 -9.77 -14.44
CA ASP A 357 -8.04 -10.98 -14.63
C ASP A 357 -7.26 -12.31 -14.52
N ARG A 358 -6.10 -12.27 -13.82
CA ARG A 358 -5.27 -13.45 -13.51
C ARG A 358 -5.64 -14.03 -12.14
N LYS A 359 -6.90 -14.37 -11.98
CA LYS A 359 -7.51 -14.76 -10.69
C LYS A 359 -6.86 -16.00 -10.08
N ASP A 360 -6.62 -17.03 -10.89
CA ASP A 360 -6.00 -18.27 -10.39
C ASP A 360 -4.58 -18.04 -9.87
N ASP A 361 -3.78 -17.22 -10.57
CA ASP A 361 -2.42 -16.85 -10.14
C ASP A 361 -2.46 -16.04 -8.83
N ALA A 362 -3.42 -15.12 -8.69
CA ALA A 362 -3.62 -14.34 -7.47
C ALA A 362 -3.93 -15.25 -6.27
N LEU A 363 -4.86 -16.18 -6.44
CA LEU A 363 -5.23 -17.13 -5.39
C LEU A 363 -4.11 -18.11 -5.04
N GLU A 364 -3.34 -18.60 -6.02
CA GLU A 364 -2.16 -19.46 -5.78
C GLU A 364 -1.12 -18.71 -4.95
N LEU A 365 -0.85 -17.45 -5.30
CA LEU A 365 0.09 -16.60 -4.57
C LEU A 365 -0.35 -16.39 -3.12
N ALA A 366 -1.63 -16.06 -2.89
CA ALA A 366 -2.17 -15.87 -1.54
C ALA A 366 -2.13 -17.16 -0.71
N ARG A 367 -2.44 -18.32 -1.31
CA ARG A 367 -2.29 -19.64 -0.64
C ARG A 367 -0.83 -19.93 -0.28
N THR A 368 0.10 -19.53 -1.14
CA THR A 368 1.53 -19.67 -0.87
C THR A 368 1.94 -18.81 0.32
N ALA A 369 1.42 -17.58 0.44
CA ALA A 369 1.67 -16.70 1.58
C ALA A 369 1.13 -17.31 2.89
N VAL A 370 -0.10 -17.84 2.90
CA VAL A 370 -0.67 -18.55 4.07
C VAL A 370 0.16 -19.79 4.44
N THR A 371 0.70 -20.51 3.45
CA THR A 371 1.53 -21.69 3.71
C THR A 371 2.88 -21.29 4.31
N ALA A 372 3.46 -20.19 3.84
CA ALA A 372 4.74 -19.67 4.33
C ALA A 372 4.62 -19.08 5.73
N GLU A 373 3.50 -18.39 6.01
CA GLU A 373 3.22 -17.71 7.27
C GLU A 373 1.90 -18.23 7.90
N PRO A 374 1.85 -19.49 8.36
CA PRO A 374 0.59 -20.12 8.78
C PRO A 374 -0.03 -19.50 10.05
N ALA A 375 0.74 -18.75 10.82
CA ALA A 375 0.27 -18.00 11.98
C ALA A 375 -0.16 -16.55 11.63
N SER A 376 0.02 -16.12 10.38
CA SER A 376 -0.36 -14.77 9.94
C SER A 376 -1.87 -14.69 9.72
N ARG A 377 -2.54 -13.98 10.62
CA ARG A 377 -3.95 -13.61 10.44
C ARG A 377 -4.14 -12.79 9.15
N GLU A 378 -3.21 -11.85 8.88
CA GLU A 378 -3.24 -11.01 7.69
C GLU A 378 -3.21 -11.85 6.41
N ALA A 379 -2.29 -12.81 6.29
CA ALA A 379 -2.24 -13.68 5.11
C ALA A 379 -3.55 -14.46 4.90
N ALA A 380 -4.15 -14.96 5.98
CA ALA A 380 -5.41 -15.69 5.91
C ALA A 380 -6.59 -14.78 5.53
N THR A 381 -6.68 -13.56 6.09
CA THR A 381 -7.73 -12.60 5.73
C THR A 381 -7.58 -12.12 4.28
N ASN A 382 -6.37 -11.87 3.81
CA ASN A 382 -6.10 -11.47 2.42
C ASN A 382 -6.54 -12.57 1.44
N LEU A 383 -6.28 -13.85 1.75
CA LEU A 383 -6.77 -14.96 0.94
C LEU A 383 -8.31 -15.03 0.94
N ALA A 384 -8.96 -14.79 2.10
CA ALA A 384 -10.42 -14.76 2.18
C ALA A 384 -11.01 -13.64 1.32
N ASP A 385 -10.40 -12.44 1.33
CA ASP A 385 -10.84 -11.30 0.52
C ASP A 385 -10.70 -11.57 -0.99
N LEU A 386 -9.60 -12.19 -1.44
CA LEU A 386 -9.42 -12.59 -2.83
C LEU A 386 -10.42 -13.66 -3.25
N LEU A 387 -10.71 -14.63 -2.39
CA LEU A 387 -11.74 -15.64 -2.65
C LEU A 387 -13.12 -15.01 -2.77
N ARG A 388 -13.44 -14.02 -1.93
CA ARG A 388 -14.70 -13.25 -2.01
C ARG A 388 -14.76 -12.46 -3.31
N ALA A 389 -13.67 -11.80 -3.72
CA ALA A 389 -13.59 -11.07 -4.99
C ALA A 389 -13.77 -11.98 -6.21
N ASP A 390 -13.45 -13.28 -6.08
CA ASP A 390 -13.69 -14.31 -7.09
C ASP A 390 -15.04 -15.07 -6.89
N GLU A 391 -15.95 -14.52 -6.08
CA GLU A 391 -17.27 -15.09 -5.77
C GLU A 391 -17.23 -16.49 -5.11
N ARG A 392 -16.08 -16.87 -4.52
CA ARG A 392 -15.87 -18.15 -3.84
C ARG A 392 -16.17 -18.02 -2.34
N TYR A 393 -17.36 -17.52 -2.03
CA TYR A 393 -17.78 -17.13 -0.68
C TYR A 393 -17.67 -18.25 0.35
N SER A 394 -18.06 -19.47 0.00
CA SER A 394 -17.97 -20.62 0.92
C SER A 394 -16.54 -20.97 1.31
N GLU A 395 -15.57 -20.78 0.41
CA GLU A 395 -14.16 -21.01 0.71
C GLU A 395 -13.58 -19.88 1.58
N SER A 396 -13.99 -18.63 1.32
CA SER A 396 -13.67 -17.48 2.16
C SER A 396 -14.20 -17.69 3.59
N ALA A 397 -15.50 -18.02 3.73
CA ALA A 397 -16.12 -18.28 5.02
C ALA A 397 -15.39 -19.40 5.81
N ALA A 398 -14.95 -20.47 5.14
CA ALA A 398 -14.22 -21.56 5.79
C ALA A 398 -12.85 -21.13 6.35
N ILE A 399 -12.19 -20.14 5.76
CA ILE A 399 -10.97 -19.54 6.32
C ILE A 399 -11.31 -18.70 7.56
N LEU A 400 -12.35 -17.88 7.46
CA LEU A 400 -12.81 -17.03 8.56
C LEU A 400 -13.31 -17.85 9.75
N ASP A 401 -13.93 -19.01 9.51
CA ASP A 401 -14.32 -19.97 10.57
C ASP A 401 -13.12 -20.38 11.44
N LYS A 402 -11.99 -20.65 10.82
CA LYS A 402 -10.76 -21.02 11.54
C LYS A 402 -10.21 -19.84 12.35
N LEU A 403 -10.13 -18.66 11.73
CA LEU A 403 -9.64 -17.46 12.41
C LEU A 403 -10.51 -17.11 13.62
N ILE A 404 -11.83 -17.19 13.49
CA ILE A 404 -12.79 -16.94 14.57
C ILE A 404 -12.64 -18.00 15.67
N ALA A 405 -12.48 -19.27 15.32
CA ALA A 405 -12.28 -20.34 16.28
C ALA A 405 -10.97 -20.20 17.07
N ASP A 406 -9.91 -19.73 16.43
CA ASP A 406 -8.61 -19.50 17.05
C ASP A 406 -8.63 -18.34 18.08
N GLU A 407 -9.55 -17.37 17.92
CA GLU A 407 -9.74 -16.24 18.86
C GLU A 407 -10.60 -16.61 20.09
N GLY A 408 -11.32 -17.74 20.06
CA GLY A 408 -12.11 -18.25 21.17
C GLY A 408 -13.41 -17.49 21.43
N ASP A 409 -13.69 -17.15 22.71
CA ASP A 409 -15.00 -16.66 23.13
C ASP A 409 -15.32 -15.21 22.74
N THR A 410 -14.32 -14.44 22.36
CA THR A 410 -14.46 -13.02 21.98
C THR A 410 -13.76 -12.72 20.65
N PRO A 411 -14.30 -13.25 19.54
CA PRO A 411 -13.71 -13.01 18.23
C PRO A 411 -13.86 -11.55 17.81
N ASP A 412 -12.85 -11.04 17.10
CA ASP A 412 -12.88 -9.69 16.54
C ASP A 412 -14.12 -9.50 15.66
N TRP A 413 -14.87 -8.45 15.91
CA TRP A 413 -16.08 -8.12 15.17
C TRP A 413 -15.86 -8.00 13.66
N ARG A 414 -14.64 -7.66 13.23
CA ARG A 414 -14.29 -7.56 11.80
C ARG A 414 -14.33 -8.93 11.11
N LEU A 415 -13.84 -9.99 11.77
CA LEU A 415 -13.92 -11.34 11.23
C LEU A 415 -15.37 -11.83 11.13
N LEU A 416 -16.17 -11.51 12.15
CA LEU A 416 -17.61 -11.81 12.15
C LEU A 416 -18.31 -11.06 11.01
N TYR A 417 -17.98 -9.78 10.82
CA TYR A 417 -18.51 -8.98 9.71
C TYR A 417 -18.14 -9.57 8.34
N MET A 418 -16.86 -9.91 8.12
CA MET A 418 -16.39 -10.51 6.87
C MET A 418 -17.13 -11.83 6.58
N ARG A 419 -17.29 -12.71 7.59
CA ARG A 419 -18.01 -13.96 7.43
C ARG A 419 -19.51 -13.74 7.21
N ALA A 420 -20.10 -12.76 7.85
CA ALA A 420 -21.50 -12.38 7.62
C ALA A 420 -21.74 -11.95 6.17
N VAL A 421 -20.80 -11.20 5.57
CA VAL A 421 -20.85 -10.85 4.13
C VAL A 421 -20.82 -12.10 3.26
N ASP A 422 -19.88 -13.01 3.51
CA ASP A 422 -19.76 -14.26 2.74
C ASP A 422 -21.01 -15.13 2.87
N ASN A 423 -21.55 -15.24 4.08
CA ASN A 423 -22.79 -15.97 4.35
C ASN A 423 -24.01 -15.32 3.66
N GLN A 424 -24.11 -14.00 3.68
CA GLN A 424 -25.17 -13.27 2.96
C GLN A 424 -25.10 -13.53 1.46
N LEU A 425 -23.89 -13.44 0.86
CA LEU A 425 -23.67 -13.64 -0.56
C LEU A 425 -23.85 -15.11 -1.00
N SER A 426 -23.72 -16.05 -0.06
CA SER A 426 -24.00 -17.48 -0.25
C SER A 426 -25.44 -17.90 0.07
N ASP A 427 -26.33 -16.94 0.35
CA ASP A 427 -27.74 -17.18 0.76
C ASP A 427 -27.89 -17.94 2.10
N HIS A 428 -26.90 -17.81 3.00
CA HIS A 428 -26.91 -18.34 4.37
C HIS A 428 -27.25 -17.23 5.38
N TRP A 429 -28.44 -16.62 5.22
CA TRP A 429 -28.85 -15.47 6.02
C TRP A 429 -28.89 -15.72 7.53
N PRO A 430 -29.41 -16.86 8.06
CA PRO A 430 -29.42 -17.09 9.51
C PRO A 430 -28.03 -17.01 10.15
N GLU A 431 -27.01 -17.51 9.46
CA GLU A 431 -25.62 -17.47 9.91
C GLU A 431 -25.06 -16.04 9.85
N ALA A 432 -25.35 -15.31 8.77
CA ALA A 432 -24.98 -13.91 8.62
C ALA A 432 -25.61 -13.03 9.72
N GLU A 433 -26.91 -13.18 9.99
CA GLU A 433 -27.62 -12.45 11.03
C GLU A 433 -27.03 -12.76 12.42
N ASN A 434 -26.68 -14.02 12.69
CA ASN A 434 -26.04 -14.40 13.94
C ASN A 434 -24.68 -13.70 14.14
N ASP A 435 -23.86 -13.69 13.12
CA ASP A 435 -22.53 -13.07 13.16
C ASP A 435 -22.62 -11.55 13.37
N LEU A 436 -23.53 -10.88 12.65
CA LEU A 436 -23.77 -9.45 12.83
C LEU A 436 -24.29 -9.12 14.25
N ASN A 437 -25.16 -9.94 14.81
CA ASN A 437 -25.64 -9.77 16.18
C ASN A 437 -24.51 -10.00 17.20
N LEU A 438 -23.58 -10.91 16.96
CA LEU A 438 -22.40 -11.11 17.80
C LEU A 438 -21.45 -9.91 17.70
N ALA A 439 -21.19 -9.44 16.51
CA ALA A 439 -20.35 -8.26 16.27
C ALA A 439 -20.92 -7.01 16.96
N LEU A 440 -22.24 -6.80 16.89
CA LEU A 440 -22.93 -5.69 17.56
C LEU A 440 -22.93 -5.79 19.09
N LYS A 441 -22.72 -6.96 19.70
CA LYS A 441 -22.50 -7.07 21.15
C LYS A 441 -21.17 -6.47 21.56
N GLU A 442 -20.14 -6.62 20.74
CA GLU A 442 -18.83 -6.02 20.96
C GLU A 442 -18.83 -4.52 20.61
N ARG A 443 -19.47 -4.18 19.48
CA ARG A 443 -19.49 -2.84 18.90
C ARG A 443 -20.93 -2.38 18.64
N PRO A 444 -21.68 -1.99 19.68
CA PRO A 444 -23.12 -1.70 19.56
C PRO A 444 -23.47 -0.45 18.75
N ASP A 445 -22.50 0.44 18.54
CA ASP A 445 -22.68 1.70 17.82
C ASP A 445 -21.83 1.78 16.54
N GLU A 446 -21.28 0.64 16.06
CA GLU A 446 -20.51 0.59 14.82
C GLU A 446 -21.41 0.83 13.61
N PRO A 447 -21.21 1.93 12.84
CA PRO A 447 -22.14 2.33 11.78
C PRO A 447 -22.29 1.29 10.68
N GLU A 448 -21.16 0.65 10.27
CA GLU A 448 -21.15 -0.39 9.23
C GLU A 448 -21.99 -1.61 9.62
N LEU A 449 -21.88 -2.06 10.88
CA LEU A 449 -22.65 -3.19 11.40
C LEU A 449 -24.14 -2.87 11.47
N LEU A 450 -24.46 -1.67 11.99
CA LEU A 450 -25.83 -1.19 12.11
C LEU A 450 -26.49 -1.05 10.73
N ASN A 451 -25.77 -0.49 9.77
CA ASN A 451 -26.26 -0.35 8.40
C ASN A 451 -26.43 -1.69 7.72
N PHE A 452 -25.45 -2.58 7.83
CA PHE A 452 -25.50 -3.88 7.14
C PHE A 452 -26.66 -4.73 7.64
N LEU A 453 -26.81 -4.90 8.96
CA LEU A 453 -27.92 -5.67 9.53
C LEU A 453 -29.26 -5.00 9.25
N GLY A 454 -29.36 -3.69 9.44
CA GLY A 454 -30.57 -2.92 9.19
C GLY A 454 -31.00 -2.97 7.74
N TYR A 455 -30.09 -2.75 6.78
CA TYR A 455 -30.36 -2.85 5.35
C TYR A 455 -30.82 -4.26 4.96
N SER A 456 -30.14 -5.29 5.47
CA SER A 456 -30.51 -6.68 5.15
C SER A 456 -31.94 -7.02 5.63
N TRP A 457 -32.33 -6.57 6.81
CA TRP A 457 -33.72 -6.71 7.26
C TRP A 457 -34.72 -5.90 6.41
N ILE A 458 -34.36 -4.68 6.02
CA ILE A 458 -35.19 -3.83 5.14
C ILE A 458 -35.42 -4.53 3.82
N ASP A 459 -34.35 -5.03 3.18
CA ASP A 459 -34.46 -5.70 1.90
C ASP A 459 -35.30 -6.97 1.96
N ARG A 460 -35.16 -7.73 3.03
CA ARG A 460 -35.96 -8.94 3.29
C ARG A 460 -37.40 -8.65 3.73
N GLY A 461 -37.71 -7.41 4.10
CA GLY A 461 -39.01 -7.01 4.65
C GLY A 461 -39.25 -7.47 6.09
N GLU A 462 -38.16 -7.72 6.82
CA GLU A 462 -38.18 -8.22 8.20
C GLU A 462 -37.89 -7.05 9.17
N LYS A 463 -38.51 -7.06 10.36
CA LYS A 463 -38.21 -6.12 11.47
C LYS A 463 -38.06 -4.64 11.01
N LEU A 464 -38.87 -4.18 10.05
CA LEU A 464 -38.65 -2.90 9.33
C LEU A 464 -38.48 -1.68 10.25
N HIS A 465 -39.23 -1.58 11.36
CA HIS A 465 -39.11 -0.45 12.28
C HIS A 465 -37.80 -0.49 13.09
N GLU A 466 -37.36 -1.68 13.50
CA GLU A 466 -36.09 -1.88 14.20
C GLU A 466 -34.92 -1.59 13.25
N ALA A 467 -34.99 -2.13 12.04
CA ALA A 467 -34.02 -1.91 10.98
C ALA A 467 -33.86 -0.43 10.64
N LEU A 468 -34.98 0.29 10.50
CA LEU A 468 -34.96 1.73 10.23
C LEU A 468 -34.28 2.52 11.36
N ALA A 469 -34.52 2.14 12.62
CA ALA A 469 -33.86 2.79 13.76
C ALA A 469 -32.35 2.53 13.78
N MET A 470 -31.91 1.33 13.39
CA MET A 470 -30.49 0.99 13.29
C MET A 470 -29.80 1.77 12.17
N VAL A 471 -30.41 1.81 10.97
CA VAL A 471 -29.86 2.58 9.84
C VAL A 471 -29.85 4.07 10.14
N GLN A 472 -30.88 4.61 10.84
CA GLN A 472 -30.85 6.01 11.27
C GLN A 472 -29.66 6.31 12.19
N LYS A 473 -29.35 5.41 13.15
CA LYS A 473 -28.16 5.54 13.99
C LYS A 473 -26.86 5.54 13.17
N ALA A 474 -26.77 4.69 12.15
CA ALA A 474 -25.62 4.63 11.25
C ALA A 474 -25.45 5.97 10.50
N VAL A 475 -26.52 6.52 9.95
CA VAL A 475 -26.53 7.83 9.28
C VAL A 475 -26.16 8.97 10.23
N ASP A 476 -26.64 8.93 11.48
CA ASP A 476 -26.32 9.95 12.48
C ASP A 476 -24.82 9.93 12.84
N ALA A 477 -24.17 8.75 12.80
CA ALA A 477 -22.74 8.58 13.04
C ALA A 477 -21.88 8.98 11.83
N ASP A 478 -22.31 8.64 10.61
CA ASP A 478 -21.67 9.07 9.36
C ASP A 478 -22.68 9.71 8.39
N PRO A 479 -22.99 11.00 8.57
CA PRO A 479 -23.97 11.71 7.74
C PRO A 479 -23.46 12.02 6.32
N LYS A 480 -22.22 11.66 5.99
CA LYS A 480 -21.65 11.83 4.64
C LYS A 480 -21.69 10.56 3.79
N SER A 481 -22.05 9.44 4.36
CA SER A 481 -22.20 8.18 3.62
C SER A 481 -23.47 8.20 2.77
N GLY A 482 -23.29 8.18 1.44
CA GLY A 482 -24.39 8.03 0.48
C GLY A 482 -25.10 6.69 0.64
N ALA A 483 -24.34 5.60 0.82
CA ALA A 483 -24.86 4.25 0.97
C ALA A 483 -25.73 4.07 2.24
N MET A 484 -25.30 4.63 3.40
CA MET A 484 -26.12 4.57 4.62
C MET A 484 -27.40 5.42 4.48
N THR A 485 -27.29 6.59 3.84
CA THR A 485 -28.44 7.46 3.57
C THR A 485 -29.42 6.80 2.58
N ASP A 486 -28.93 6.06 1.60
CA ASP A 486 -29.74 5.24 0.69
C ASP A 486 -30.48 4.14 1.45
N SER A 487 -29.79 3.39 2.30
CA SER A 487 -30.41 2.36 3.14
C SER A 487 -31.56 2.92 3.97
N LEU A 488 -31.40 4.14 4.52
CA LEU A 488 -32.44 4.84 5.25
C LEU A 488 -33.62 5.18 4.33
N GLY A 489 -33.36 5.75 3.16
CA GLY A 489 -34.38 6.07 2.16
C GLY A 489 -35.13 4.82 1.69
N TRP A 490 -34.40 3.73 1.44
CA TRP A 490 -34.99 2.44 1.09
C TRP A 490 -35.87 1.88 2.21
N GLY A 491 -35.47 2.05 3.48
CA GLY A 491 -36.27 1.68 4.63
C GLY A 491 -37.64 2.40 4.66
N TYR A 492 -37.66 3.71 4.43
CA TYR A 492 -38.91 4.47 4.28
C TYR A 492 -39.74 4.01 3.09
N TYR A 493 -39.09 3.73 1.96
CA TYR A 493 -39.78 3.17 0.78
C TYR A 493 -40.48 1.84 1.10
N ARG A 494 -39.80 0.93 1.81
CA ARG A 494 -40.34 -0.38 2.21
C ARG A 494 -41.49 -0.28 3.22
N LEU A 495 -41.49 0.78 4.03
CA LEU A 495 -42.60 1.12 4.94
C LEU A 495 -43.77 1.82 4.24
N GLY A 496 -43.61 2.21 2.96
CA GLY A 496 -44.65 2.91 2.18
C GLY A 496 -44.66 4.42 2.37
N ASP A 497 -43.72 4.99 3.13
CA ASP A 497 -43.55 6.43 3.23
C ASP A 497 -42.66 6.94 2.07
N TYR A 498 -43.26 6.96 0.89
CA TYR A 498 -42.56 7.30 -0.34
C TYR A 498 -42.09 8.75 -0.40
N GLN A 499 -42.76 9.66 0.34
CA GLN A 499 -42.36 11.07 0.35
C GLN A 499 -41.05 11.25 1.12
N THR A 500 -40.94 10.69 2.30
CA THR A 500 -39.69 10.71 3.09
C THR A 500 -38.59 9.91 2.39
N ALA A 501 -38.95 8.80 1.72
CA ALA A 501 -38.01 8.03 0.91
C ALA A 501 -37.34 8.89 -0.17
N VAL A 502 -38.15 9.68 -0.91
CA VAL A 502 -37.60 10.60 -1.94
C VAL A 502 -36.62 11.60 -1.32
N GLU A 503 -36.98 12.23 -0.20
CA GLU A 503 -36.10 13.21 0.46
C GLU A 503 -34.73 12.60 0.84
N LYS A 504 -34.74 11.40 1.42
CA LYS A 504 -33.52 10.71 1.80
C LYS A 504 -32.71 10.23 0.61
N LEU A 505 -33.37 9.67 -0.41
CA LEU A 505 -32.70 9.17 -1.62
C LEU A 505 -32.15 10.31 -2.50
N GLU A 506 -32.83 11.48 -2.54
CA GLU A 506 -32.26 12.69 -3.19
C GLU A 506 -30.97 13.11 -2.49
N LEU A 507 -30.92 13.04 -1.15
CA LEU A 507 -29.71 13.30 -0.38
C LEU A 507 -28.63 12.25 -0.67
N ALA A 508 -28.97 10.96 -0.69
CA ALA A 508 -28.03 9.89 -0.99
C ALA A 508 -27.38 10.09 -2.39
N VAL A 509 -28.18 10.38 -3.42
CA VAL A 509 -27.65 10.69 -4.76
C VAL A 509 -26.77 11.93 -4.76
N SER A 510 -27.06 12.95 -3.92
CA SER A 510 -26.22 14.13 -3.82
C SER A 510 -24.86 13.86 -3.19
N LEU A 511 -24.79 12.86 -2.30
CA LEU A 511 -23.55 12.40 -1.64
C LEU A 511 -22.77 11.44 -2.54
N GLU A 512 -23.46 10.55 -3.24
CA GLU A 512 -22.85 9.48 -4.03
C GLU A 512 -23.58 9.28 -5.37
N ALA A 513 -23.41 10.27 -6.26
CA ALA A 513 -24.12 10.33 -7.53
C ALA A 513 -23.73 9.22 -8.53
N GLY A 514 -22.59 8.58 -8.35
CA GLY A 514 -22.03 7.55 -9.23
C GLY A 514 -22.50 6.12 -8.94
N ASP A 515 -23.25 5.90 -7.86
CA ASP A 515 -23.72 4.57 -7.50
C ASP A 515 -25.00 4.19 -8.27
N PRO A 516 -25.02 3.04 -8.98
CA PRO A 516 -26.19 2.63 -9.76
C PRO A 516 -27.38 2.20 -8.89
N ASP A 517 -27.17 1.58 -7.73
CA ASP A 517 -28.24 1.12 -6.85
C ASP A 517 -28.98 2.29 -6.20
N ILE A 518 -28.24 3.30 -5.72
CA ILE A 518 -28.79 4.54 -5.16
C ILE A 518 -29.68 5.26 -6.20
N ASN A 519 -29.19 5.37 -7.44
CA ASN A 519 -29.99 5.97 -8.52
C ASN A 519 -31.23 5.14 -8.86
N ASN A 520 -31.14 3.80 -8.81
CA ASN A 520 -32.27 2.91 -9.01
C ASN A 520 -33.34 3.08 -7.92
N HIS A 521 -32.93 3.11 -6.63
CA HIS A 521 -33.84 3.31 -5.50
C HIS A 521 -34.55 4.68 -5.58
N LEU A 522 -33.83 5.73 -5.94
CA LEU A 522 -34.46 7.06 -6.15
C LEU A 522 -35.46 7.03 -7.31
N GLY A 523 -35.15 6.33 -8.40
CA GLY A 523 -36.07 6.13 -9.51
C GLY A 523 -37.37 5.45 -9.07
N ASP A 524 -37.25 4.41 -8.26
CA ASP A 524 -38.39 3.68 -7.70
C ASP A 524 -39.25 4.56 -6.79
N ALA A 525 -38.62 5.34 -5.92
CA ALA A 525 -39.31 6.27 -5.01
C ALA A 525 -40.04 7.38 -5.80
N TYR A 526 -39.39 7.99 -6.79
CA TYR A 526 -40.03 8.98 -7.68
C TYR A 526 -41.25 8.40 -8.39
N TRP A 527 -41.17 7.17 -8.86
CA TRP A 527 -42.31 6.51 -9.52
C TRP A 527 -43.51 6.37 -8.58
N ARG A 528 -43.28 6.02 -7.31
CA ARG A 528 -44.34 5.85 -6.30
C ARG A 528 -45.05 7.17 -5.93
N VAL A 529 -44.33 8.29 -5.92
CA VAL A 529 -44.91 9.61 -5.68
C VAL A 529 -45.46 10.27 -6.95
N GLY A 530 -45.46 9.58 -8.11
CA GLY A 530 -46.02 10.08 -9.38
C GLY A 530 -45.06 10.93 -10.22
N ARG A 531 -43.82 11.15 -9.78
CA ARG A 531 -42.76 11.90 -10.50
C ARG A 531 -42.14 11.02 -11.60
N ARG A 532 -42.95 10.68 -12.61
CA ARG A 532 -42.60 9.65 -13.59
C ARG A 532 -41.49 10.04 -14.57
N ILE A 533 -41.32 11.31 -14.83
CA ILE A 533 -40.26 11.82 -15.71
C ILE A 533 -38.92 11.66 -14.99
N GLU A 534 -38.86 12.11 -13.74
CA GLU A 534 -37.68 12.02 -12.89
C GLU A 534 -37.31 10.56 -12.63
N ALA A 535 -38.28 9.68 -12.38
CA ALA A 535 -38.05 8.24 -12.24
C ALA A 535 -37.34 7.66 -13.46
N ARG A 536 -37.86 7.97 -14.67
CA ARG A 536 -37.24 7.48 -15.92
C ARG A 536 -35.86 8.08 -16.15
N PHE A 537 -35.64 9.31 -15.72
CA PHE A 537 -34.32 9.95 -15.79
C PHE A 537 -33.31 9.19 -14.91
N GLN A 538 -33.66 8.89 -13.66
CA GLN A 538 -32.79 8.14 -12.75
C GLN A 538 -32.50 6.72 -13.28
N TRP A 539 -33.51 5.98 -13.71
CA TRP A 539 -33.31 4.66 -14.31
C TRP A 539 -32.45 4.70 -15.59
N SER A 540 -32.60 5.75 -16.43
CA SER A 540 -31.72 5.92 -17.60
C SER A 540 -30.28 6.20 -17.17
N ARG A 541 -30.08 6.97 -16.09
CA ARG A 541 -28.76 7.25 -15.51
C ARG A 541 -28.08 5.99 -15.02
N VAL A 542 -28.80 5.08 -14.37
CA VAL A 542 -28.26 3.77 -13.94
C VAL A 542 -27.55 3.05 -15.10
N LEU A 543 -28.14 3.06 -16.31
CA LEU A 543 -27.55 2.39 -17.48
C LEU A 543 -26.23 3.02 -17.94
N THR A 544 -25.95 4.26 -17.55
CA THR A 544 -24.68 4.97 -17.85
C THR A 544 -23.62 4.77 -16.77
N LEU A 545 -23.98 4.15 -15.65
CA LEU A 545 -23.11 3.91 -14.50
C LEU A 545 -22.55 2.48 -14.46
N GLU A 546 -22.58 1.79 -15.58
CA GLU A 546 -22.08 0.42 -15.75
C GLU A 546 -22.64 -0.59 -14.72
N PRO A 547 -23.97 -0.68 -14.56
CA PRO A 547 -24.58 -1.61 -13.61
C PRO A 547 -24.27 -3.05 -14.00
N ASP A 548 -24.35 -3.98 -13.03
CA ASP A 548 -24.27 -5.39 -13.32
C ASP A 548 -25.39 -5.86 -14.26
N ALA A 549 -25.28 -7.06 -14.81
CA ALA A 549 -26.22 -7.59 -15.80
C ALA A 549 -27.65 -7.72 -15.25
N LYS A 550 -27.80 -7.98 -13.95
CA LYS A 550 -29.10 -8.16 -13.30
C LYS A 550 -29.80 -6.83 -13.10
N LEU A 551 -29.11 -5.84 -12.53
CA LEU A 551 -29.64 -4.50 -12.33
C LEU A 551 -29.93 -3.83 -13.67
N ARG A 552 -29.08 -4.04 -14.69
CA ARG A 552 -29.33 -3.58 -16.06
C ARG A 552 -30.66 -4.11 -16.60
N ALA A 553 -30.87 -5.42 -16.51
CA ALA A 553 -32.10 -6.05 -17.03
C ALA A 553 -33.36 -5.55 -16.28
N GLU A 554 -33.24 -5.37 -14.94
CA GLU A 554 -34.32 -4.84 -14.11
C GLU A 554 -34.67 -3.41 -14.51
N VAL A 555 -33.69 -2.53 -14.62
CA VAL A 555 -33.88 -1.11 -14.97
C VAL A 555 -34.44 -0.95 -16.40
N GLU A 556 -33.97 -1.75 -17.35
CA GLU A 556 -34.55 -1.77 -18.69
C GLU A 556 -36.02 -2.19 -18.68
N ALA A 557 -36.39 -3.14 -17.83
CA ALA A 557 -37.80 -3.53 -17.67
C ALA A 557 -38.63 -2.40 -17.05
N LYS A 558 -38.10 -1.68 -16.04
CA LYS A 558 -38.72 -0.50 -15.42
C LYS A 558 -38.92 0.62 -16.43
N LEU A 559 -37.92 0.89 -17.28
CA LEU A 559 -38.02 1.89 -18.34
C LEU A 559 -39.12 1.57 -19.38
N ARG A 560 -39.30 0.30 -19.70
CA ARG A 560 -40.39 -0.14 -20.64
C ARG A 560 -41.76 -0.08 -20.00
N ASN A 561 -41.89 -0.61 -18.80
CA ASN A 561 -43.22 -0.95 -18.24
C ASN A 561 -43.60 -0.07 -17.03
N GLY A 562 -42.63 0.67 -16.43
CA GLY A 562 -42.79 1.27 -15.12
C GLY A 562 -42.78 0.22 -14.01
N LEU A 563 -43.01 0.67 -12.77
CA LEU A 563 -43.23 -0.26 -11.65
C LEU A 563 -44.67 -0.72 -11.63
N GLY A 564 -44.87 -2.01 -11.43
CA GLY A 564 -46.17 -2.62 -11.21
C GLY A 564 -46.90 -2.02 -9.98
N PRO A 565 -48.22 -2.37 -9.81
CA PRO A 565 -48.91 -2.03 -8.57
C PRO A 565 -48.19 -2.64 -7.38
N ILE A 566 -48.33 -1.99 -6.20
CA ILE A 566 -47.78 -2.50 -4.95
C ILE A 566 -48.46 -3.86 -4.74
N SER A 567 -47.70 -4.96 -4.83
CA SER A 567 -48.18 -6.28 -4.41
C SER A 567 -48.54 -6.18 -2.93
N GLY A 568 -49.82 -6.44 -2.62
CA GLY A 568 -50.48 -6.09 -1.38
C GLY A 568 -49.72 -6.43 -0.12
N SER A 569 -49.88 -5.53 0.81
CA SER A 569 -49.63 -5.67 2.27
C SER A 569 -50.33 -6.89 2.84
#